data_69cab15b3f9f4d62e89ae1d50ab6aa63
#
_entry.id   69cab15b3f9f4d62e89ae1d50ab6aa63
#
_cell.length_a   1.000
_cell.length_b   1.000
_cell.length_c   1.000
_cell.angle_alpha   90.00
_cell.angle_beta   90.00
_cell.angle_gamma   90.00
#
_symmetry.space_group_name_H-M   'P 1'
#
loop_
_entity.id
_entity.type
_entity.pdbx_description
1 polymer ?
#
loop_
_entity_poly.entity_id
_entity_poly.type
_entity_poly.pdbx_seq_one_letter_code
_entity_poly.pdbx_strand_id
1 'polypeptide(L)' 'MSTYNTAVTRTVKRHMQSLSISQKALANDLAMSQTALSQRMRGAARWQLDDLDRLIQLGFPIGLDIFGAAISEEYTREG' A
#
# COMPACT_ATOMS: atom_id res chain seq x y z
N MET A 1 -8.06 3.86 -13.12
CA MET A 1 -7.78 3.39 -11.77
C MET A 1 -6.69 2.31 -11.83
N SER A 2 -5.74 2.39 -10.94
CA SER A 2 -4.59 1.48 -10.96
C SER A 2 -4.97 0.10 -10.40
N THR A 3 -4.65 -0.96 -11.15
CA THR A 3 -4.92 -2.33 -10.72
C THR A 3 -4.12 -2.69 -9.46
N TYR A 4 -2.85 -2.32 -9.43
CA TYR A 4 -2.02 -2.65 -8.28
C TYR A 4 -2.46 -1.88 -7.03
N ASN A 5 -2.93 -0.66 -7.22
CA ASN A 5 -3.38 0.17 -6.11
C ASN A 5 -4.56 -0.48 -5.36
N THR A 6 -5.51 -1.01 -6.12
CA THR A 6 -6.65 -1.73 -5.56
C THR A 6 -6.20 -3.00 -4.85
N ALA A 7 -5.27 -3.73 -5.45
CA ALA A 7 -4.75 -4.97 -4.87
C ALA A 7 -4.00 -4.70 -3.55
N VAL A 8 -3.20 -3.65 -3.51
CA VAL A 8 -2.48 -3.26 -2.29
C VAL A 8 -3.46 -2.91 -1.18
N THR A 9 -4.46 -2.09 -1.49
CA THR A 9 -5.47 -1.70 -0.49
C THR A 9 -6.16 -2.93 0.09
N ARG A 10 -6.56 -3.87 -0.76
CA ARG A 10 -7.22 -5.10 -0.32
C ARG A 10 -6.31 -5.92 0.60
N THR A 11 -5.05 -6.07 0.20
CA THR A 11 -4.07 -6.82 0.98
C THR A 11 -3.83 -6.17 2.34
N VAL A 12 -3.68 -4.86 2.36
CA VAL A 12 -3.45 -4.11 3.59
C VAL A 12 -4.64 -4.25 4.53
N LYS A 13 -5.85 -4.06 4.02
CA LYS A 13 -7.08 -4.20 4.81
C LYS A 13 -7.17 -5.58 5.45
N ARG A 14 -6.96 -6.63 4.64
CA ARG A 14 -7.08 -8.00 5.11
C ARG A 14 -6.05 -8.31 6.19
N HIS A 15 -4.82 -7.88 5.98
CA HIS A 15 -3.74 -8.15 6.92
C HIS A 15 -3.94 -7.38 8.22
N MET A 16 -4.41 -6.13 8.15
CA MET A 16 -4.74 -5.35 9.33
C MET A 16 -5.82 -6.04 10.16
N GLN A 17 -6.85 -6.56 9.50
CA GLN A 17 -7.94 -7.25 10.18
C GLN A 17 -7.43 -8.51 10.87
N SER A 18 -6.56 -9.27 10.20
CA SER A 18 -6.04 -10.51 10.77
C SER A 18 -5.16 -10.25 12.01
N LEU A 19 -4.49 -9.10 12.06
CA LEU A 19 -3.62 -8.73 13.18
C LEU A 19 -4.31 -7.82 14.18
N SER A 20 -5.54 -7.39 13.90
CA SER A 20 -6.31 -6.47 14.75
C SER A 20 -5.57 -5.15 15.00
N ILE A 21 -4.92 -4.61 13.98
CA ILE A 21 -4.23 -3.32 14.08
C ILE A 21 -5.08 -2.21 13.49
N SER A 22 -4.96 -1.01 14.07
CA SER A 22 -5.71 0.17 13.63
C SER A 22 -4.96 0.91 12.52
N GLN A 23 -5.68 1.78 11.79
CA GLN A 23 -5.05 2.65 10.82
C GLN A 23 -4.04 3.59 11.47
N LYS A 24 -4.35 4.06 12.69
CA LYS A 24 -3.43 4.94 13.41
C LYS A 24 -2.09 4.24 13.67
N ALA A 25 -2.16 2.99 14.14
CA ALA A 25 -0.96 2.21 14.41
C ALA A 25 -0.17 1.95 13.14
N LEU A 26 -0.87 1.57 12.07
CA LEU A 26 -0.19 1.30 10.80
C LEU A 26 0.43 2.56 10.21
N ALA A 27 -0.26 3.70 10.28
CA ALA A 27 0.29 4.96 9.79
C ALA A 27 1.59 5.29 10.51
N ASN A 28 1.61 5.10 11.83
CA ASN A 28 2.81 5.32 12.62
C ASN A 28 3.96 4.41 12.15
N ASP A 29 3.67 3.13 11.92
CA ASP A 29 4.67 2.16 11.46
C ASP A 29 5.18 2.49 10.05
N LEU A 30 4.32 3.07 9.21
CA LEU A 30 4.70 3.47 7.86
C LEU A 30 5.32 4.86 7.80
N ALA A 31 5.48 5.52 8.94
CA ALA A 31 6.04 6.87 9.03
C ALA A 31 5.25 7.88 8.19
N MET A 32 3.92 7.77 8.19
CA MET A 32 3.05 8.70 7.50
C MET A 32 1.92 9.15 8.42
N SER A 33 1.24 10.23 8.03
CA SER A 33 0.09 10.71 8.80
C SER A 33 -1.09 9.76 8.64
N GLN A 34 -2.00 9.77 9.61
CA GLN A 34 -3.21 8.97 9.51
C GLN A 34 -4.07 9.42 8.32
N THR A 35 -4.07 10.72 8.03
CA THR A 35 -4.76 11.27 6.87
C THR A 35 -4.19 10.71 5.57
N ALA A 36 -2.86 10.65 5.45
CA ALA A 36 -2.21 10.12 4.25
C ALA A 36 -2.57 8.65 4.04
N LEU A 37 -2.53 7.85 5.12
CA LEU A 37 -2.91 6.44 5.02
C LEU A 37 -4.38 6.29 4.64
N SER A 38 -5.26 7.07 5.25
CA SER A 38 -6.68 7.04 4.94
C SER A 38 -6.94 7.35 3.46
N GLN A 39 -6.24 8.32 2.90
CA GLN A 39 -6.38 8.66 1.49
C GLN A 39 -5.98 7.50 0.59
N ARG A 40 -4.90 6.79 0.93
CA ARG A 40 -4.47 5.62 0.17
C ARG A 40 -5.49 4.48 0.28
N MET A 41 -6.01 4.26 1.47
CA MET A 41 -7.00 3.20 1.71
C MET A 41 -8.31 3.45 0.96
N ARG A 42 -8.67 4.71 0.74
CA ARG A 42 -9.89 5.09 0.02
C ARG A 42 -9.69 5.24 -1.48
N GLY A 43 -8.45 5.16 -1.95
CA GLY A 43 -8.15 5.37 -3.35
C GLY A 43 -8.03 6.83 -3.76
N ALA A 44 -8.04 7.76 -2.79
CA ALA A 44 -7.86 9.19 -3.07
C ALA A 44 -6.40 9.54 -3.34
N ALA A 45 -5.49 8.70 -2.87
CA ALA A 45 -4.06 8.83 -3.16
C ALA A 45 -3.52 7.45 -3.53
N ARG A 46 -2.45 7.43 -4.32
CA ARG A 46 -1.86 6.18 -4.78
C ARG A 46 -0.82 5.68 -3.79
N TRP A 47 -0.73 4.35 -3.67
CA TRP A 47 0.38 3.74 -2.95
C TRP A 47 1.66 3.97 -3.72
N GLN A 48 2.69 4.43 -3.03
CA GLN A 48 4.01 4.68 -3.62
C GLN A 48 4.87 3.43 -3.47
N LEU A 49 5.93 3.33 -4.29
CA LEU A 49 6.86 2.20 -4.17
C LEU A 49 7.50 2.15 -2.79
N ASP A 50 7.81 3.30 -2.21
CA ASP A 50 8.36 3.36 -0.85
C ASP A 50 7.39 2.80 0.18
N ASP A 51 6.09 3.05 -0.02
CA ASP A 51 5.07 2.50 0.88
C ASP A 51 5.07 0.97 0.80
N LEU A 52 5.15 0.42 -0.42
CA LEU A 52 5.17 -1.03 -0.62
C LEU A 52 6.40 -1.65 0.04
N ASP A 53 7.54 -1.01 -0.10
CA ASP A 53 8.77 -1.47 0.51
C ASP A 53 8.62 -1.55 2.04
N ARG A 54 8.06 -0.51 2.65
CA ARG A 54 7.83 -0.50 4.09
C ARG A 54 6.83 -1.54 4.52
N LEU A 55 5.77 -1.75 3.74
CA LEU A 55 4.79 -2.79 4.03
C LEU A 55 5.44 -4.17 4.02
N ILE A 56 6.32 -4.42 3.06
CA ILE A 56 7.05 -5.68 2.99
C ILE A 56 7.92 -5.86 4.23
N GLN A 57 8.62 -4.80 4.65
CA GLN A 57 9.45 -4.84 5.84
C GLN A 57 8.66 -5.13 7.10
N LEU A 58 7.39 -4.68 7.14
CA LEU A 58 6.50 -4.94 8.26
C LEU A 58 5.87 -6.32 8.22
N GLY A 59 6.13 -7.10 7.17
CA GLY A 59 5.60 -8.45 7.04
C GLY A 59 4.27 -8.55 6.32
N PHE A 60 3.81 -7.48 5.66
CA PHE A 60 2.60 -7.55 4.85
C PHE A 60 2.86 -8.39 3.61
N PRO A 61 1.91 -9.23 3.20
CA PRO A 61 2.10 -10.15 2.07
C PRO A 61 1.92 -9.44 0.71
N ILE A 62 2.87 -8.57 0.39
CA ILE A 62 2.91 -7.90 -0.92
C ILE A 62 3.70 -8.80 -1.85
N GLY A 63 3.00 -9.44 -2.79
CA GLY A 63 3.62 -10.39 -3.70
C GLY A 63 4.42 -9.71 -4.81
N LEU A 64 5.26 -10.50 -5.45
CA LEU A 64 6.08 -10.02 -6.56
C LEU A 64 5.23 -9.52 -7.73
N ASP A 65 4.08 -10.13 -7.95
CA ASP A 65 3.15 -9.71 -9.00
C ASP A 65 2.62 -8.29 -8.76
N ILE A 66 2.28 -7.97 -7.51
CA ILE A 66 1.82 -6.64 -7.15
C ILE A 66 2.96 -5.63 -7.29
N PHE A 67 4.12 -5.97 -6.77
CA PHE A 67 5.29 -5.10 -6.83
C PHE A 67 5.73 -4.86 -8.26
N GLY A 68 5.73 -5.92 -9.08
CA GLY A 68 6.07 -5.83 -10.49
C GLY A 68 5.09 -4.95 -11.26
N ALA A 69 3.79 -5.07 -10.96
CA ALA A 69 2.78 -4.23 -11.58
C ALA A 69 2.98 -2.76 -11.23
N ALA A 70 3.36 -2.46 -9.99
CA ALA A 70 3.63 -1.09 -9.56
C ALA A 70 4.81 -0.50 -10.32
N ILE A 71 5.88 -1.26 -10.49
CA ILE A 71 7.06 -0.83 -11.24
C ILE A 71 6.69 -0.59 -12.71
N SER A 72 5.94 -1.51 -13.31
CA SER A 72 5.50 -1.37 -14.70
C SER A 72 4.70 -0.10 -14.93
N GLU A 73 3.79 0.22 -14.00
CA GLU A 73 2.99 1.43 -14.12
C GLU A 73 3.84 2.69 -14.01
N GLU A 74 4.84 2.69 -13.14
CA GLU A 74 5.75 3.83 -13.04
C GLU A 74 6.50 4.06 -14.36
N TYR A 75 7.01 3.00 -14.98
CA TYR A 75 7.68 3.10 -16.26
C TYR A 75 6.74 3.58 -17.37
N THR A 76 5.53 3.06 -17.39
CA THR A 76 4.55 3.41 -18.42
C THR A 76 4.19 4.89 -18.35
N ARG A 77 4.14 5.44 -17.16
CA ARG A 77 3.75 6.85 -16.96
C ARG A 77 4.77 7.83 -17.51
N GLU A 78 6.01 7.42 -17.62
CA GLU A 78 7.07 8.29 -18.14
C GLU A 78 7.10 8.32 -19.66
N GLY A 79 6.49 7.36 -20.30
CA GLY A 79 6.43 7.29 -21.76
C GLY A 79 5.36 8.18 -22.32
#